data_1b1f94a9fda3ff2c08c0d83e6f39d0e6
#
_entry.id   1b1f94a9fda3ff2c08c0d83e6f39d0e6
#
_cell.length_a   1.000
_cell.length_b   1.000
_cell.length_c   1.000
_cell.angle_alpha   90.00
_cell.angle_beta   90.00
_cell.angle_gamma   90.00
#
_symmetry.space_group_name_H-M   'P 1'
#
loop_
_entity.id
_entity.type
_entity.pdbx_description
1 polymer ?
#
loop_
_entity_poly.entity_id
_entity_poly.type
_entity_poly.pdbx_seq_one_letter_code
_entity_poly.pdbx_strand_id
1 'polypeptide(L)'
;KVPRPTVLSFDLEVYSSDPNTFPKSERLGDKIFQISCILGKQNDSEQNYEKTLLTLGEPSSQVTGEDVEIRMFNTEDDLVVGFTDYIQETNPNIIVGYNIFGFDIPYLIARATAPCMCFREFSKLGFLKDTEANLKTIKWSSSAYGKQEFEFLDAEGRLFVDLLPLVKRDYKMDTYTLKAISTYFIGETKDPLSAKGIFKCYDVGTKRKKDGTFGKKAKKAMGIVGKYCVQDSVIVLKLFEKLQTWIGLTEMAKVCNVPIFTLYTQGQQIKVFSQVYKRCMYDG
;
A
#
# COMPACT_ATOMS: atom_id res chain seq x y z
N LYS A 1 -24.29 -11.98 -8.49
CA LYS A 1 -23.94 -10.61 -8.10
C LYS A 1 -22.55 -10.68 -7.45
N VAL A 2 -21.58 -9.91 -7.96
CA VAL A 2 -20.25 -9.79 -7.33
C VAL A 2 -20.44 -8.95 -6.06
N PRO A 3 -19.95 -9.40 -4.89
CA PRO A 3 -20.04 -8.59 -3.67
C PRO A 3 -19.23 -7.31 -3.80
N ARG A 4 -19.64 -6.28 -3.08
CA ARG A 4 -18.92 -5.00 -2.97
C ARG A 4 -17.97 -5.07 -1.77
N PRO A 5 -16.67 -5.36 -1.96
CA PRO A 5 -15.72 -5.43 -0.85
C PRO A 5 -15.41 -4.04 -0.31
N THR A 6 -14.98 -4.01 0.94
CA THR A 6 -14.30 -2.86 1.53
C THR A 6 -12.82 -2.92 1.11
N VAL A 7 -12.33 -1.81 0.59
CA VAL A 7 -10.97 -1.69 0.03
C VAL A 7 -10.21 -0.64 0.81
N LEU A 8 -9.03 -0.99 1.29
CA LEU A 8 -8.07 -0.09 1.92
C LEU A 8 -6.93 0.16 0.93
N SER A 9 -6.72 1.42 0.55
CA SER A 9 -5.51 1.86 -0.13
C SER A 9 -4.54 2.46 0.87
N PHE A 10 -3.25 2.15 0.76
CA PHE A 10 -2.22 2.71 1.61
C PHE A 10 -0.95 3.06 0.82
N ASP A 11 -0.17 3.97 1.38
CA ASP A 11 1.14 4.40 0.88
C ASP A 11 2.05 4.77 2.04
N LEU A 12 3.37 4.62 1.88
CA LEU A 12 4.37 4.89 2.91
C LEU A 12 5.20 6.11 2.54
N GLU A 13 5.47 6.97 3.53
CA GLU A 13 6.51 7.97 3.44
C GLU A 13 7.69 7.59 4.33
N VAL A 14 8.84 7.46 3.69
CA VAL A 14 10.06 6.99 4.33
C VAL A 14 11.13 8.08 4.26
N TYR A 15 11.78 8.32 5.38
CA TYR A 15 12.94 9.22 5.45
C TYR A 15 14.23 8.49 5.10
N SER A 16 15.12 9.16 4.37
CA SER A 16 16.50 8.69 4.21
C SER A 16 17.46 9.58 4.97
N SER A 17 18.25 8.98 5.84
CA SER A 17 19.32 9.65 6.60
C SER A 17 20.47 10.13 5.70
N ASP A 18 20.57 9.58 4.48
CA ASP A 18 21.44 10.06 3.42
C ASP A 18 20.60 10.62 2.28
N PRO A 19 20.51 11.96 2.11
CA PRO A 19 19.62 12.60 1.13
C PRO A 19 19.99 12.33 -0.33
N ASN A 20 21.11 11.67 -0.59
CA ASN A 20 21.59 11.33 -1.93
C ASN A 20 21.31 9.87 -2.30
N THR A 21 20.82 9.07 -1.36
CA THR A 21 20.51 7.66 -1.58
C THR A 21 19.04 7.38 -1.31
N PHE A 22 18.54 6.32 -1.93
CA PHE A 22 17.21 5.80 -1.64
C PHE A 22 17.18 5.24 -0.21
N PRO A 23 16.05 5.36 0.53
CA PRO A 23 15.92 4.80 1.86
C PRO A 23 16.24 3.30 1.88
N LYS A 24 16.94 2.87 2.92
CA LYS A 24 17.32 1.46 3.13
C LYS A 24 16.80 0.99 4.49
N SER A 25 16.02 -0.07 4.48
CA SER A 25 15.35 -0.59 5.68
C SER A 25 16.31 -1.00 6.80
N GLU A 26 17.53 -1.43 6.45
CA GLU A 26 18.59 -1.79 7.39
C GLU A 26 19.27 -0.61 8.10
N ARG A 27 19.09 0.62 7.60
CA ARG A 27 19.62 1.82 8.25
C ARG A 27 18.71 2.28 9.38
N LEU A 28 19.24 2.43 10.58
CA LEU A 28 18.48 2.91 11.74
C LEU A 28 17.85 4.29 11.54
N GLY A 29 18.50 5.16 10.77
CA GLY A 29 18.02 6.51 10.48
C GLY A 29 16.92 6.58 9.43
N ASP A 30 16.78 5.55 8.60
CA ASP A 30 15.84 5.53 7.48
C ASP A 30 14.49 4.99 7.96
N LYS A 31 13.64 5.90 8.46
CA LYS A 31 12.41 5.56 9.19
C LYS A 31 11.16 5.73 8.35
N ILE A 32 10.21 4.83 8.54
CA ILE A 32 8.82 5.09 8.14
C ILE A 32 8.27 6.14 9.08
N PHE A 33 7.71 7.23 8.56
CA PHE A 33 7.23 8.31 9.39
C PHE A 33 5.80 8.75 9.11
N GLN A 34 5.24 8.38 7.95
CA GLN A 34 3.81 8.52 7.67
C GLN A 34 3.31 7.31 6.89
N ILE A 35 2.08 6.91 7.18
CA ILE A 35 1.33 5.89 6.44
C ILE A 35 -0.06 6.48 6.20
N SER A 36 -0.44 6.66 4.95
CA SER A 36 -1.81 7.03 4.60
C SER A 36 -2.67 5.79 4.44
N CYS A 37 -3.91 5.88 4.89
CA CYS A 37 -4.89 4.82 4.85
C CYS A 37 -6.20 5.40 4.31
N ILE A 38 -6.63 4.98 3.13
CA ILE A 38 -7.87 5.43 2.50
C ILE A 38 -8.82 4.24 2.37
N LEU A 39 -9.91 4.29 3.10
CA LEU A 39 -10.90 3.22 3.13
C LEU A 39 -12.12 3.61 2.30
N GLY A 40 -12.58 2.72 1.45
CA GLY A 40 -13.78 2.89 0.64
C GLY A 40 -14.43 1.56 0.34
N LYS A 41 -15.70 1.59 -0.10
CA LYS A 41 -16.35 0.41 -0.67
C LYS A 41 -16.26 0.46 -2.18
N GLN A 42 -16.14 -0.68 -2.80
CA GLN A 42 -16.15 -0.75 -4.26
C GLN A 42 -17.34 0.01 -4.87
N ASN A 43 -17.08 0.81 -5.90
CA ASN A 43 -18.02 1.73 -6.55
C ASN A 43 -18.57 2.84 -5.64
N ASP A 44 -17.85 3.24 -4.61
CA ASP A 44 -18.15 4.46 -3.87
C ASP A 44 -17.55 5.69 -4.57
N SER A 45 -18.14 6.85 -4.31
CA SER A 45 -17.57 8.13 -4.69
C SER A 45 -16.46 8.53 -3.72
N GLU A 46 -15.49 9.33 -4.19
CA GLU A 46 -14.40 9.84 -3.35
C GLU A 46 -14.89 10.58 -2.09
N GLN A 47 -16.07 11.20 -2.14
CA GLN A 47 -16.67 11.90 -1.00
C GLN A 47 -16.98 10.99 0.19
N ASN A 48 -17.12 9.67 -0.08
CA ASN A 48 -17.40 8.67 0.94
C ASN A 48 -16.14 7.95 1.44
N TYR A 49 -14.95 8.34 0.96
CA TYR A 49 -13.71 7.73 1.42
C TYR A 49 -13.37 8.24 2.82
N GLU A 50 -13.12 7.31 3.72
CA GLU A 50 -12.54 7.59 5.03
C GLU A 50 -11.02 7.74 4.86
N LYS A 51 -10.49 8.91 5.23
CA LYS A 51 -9.08 9.24 5.05
C LYS A 51 -8.41 9.33 6.40
N THR A 52 -7.40 8.51 6.63
CA THR A 52 -6.62 8.50 7.86
C THR A 52 -5.13 8.63 7.55
N LEU A 53 -4.43 9.44 8.32
CA LEU A 53 -2.98 9.57 8.28
C LEU A 53 -2.38 9.14 9.61
N LEU A 54 -1.62 8.05 9.59
CA LEU A 54 -0.79 7.60 10.70
C LEU A 54 0.57 8.31 10.60
N THR A 55 1.08 8.93 11.67
CA THR A 55 2.24 9.82 11.52
C THR A 55 3.11 9.89 12.77
N LEU A 56 4.42 10.00 12.55
CA LEU A 56 5.37 10.50 13.54
C LEU A 56 5.38 12.02 13.48
N GLY A 57 5.18 12.68 14.61
CA GLY A 57 5.06 14.14 14.65
C GLY A 57 3.63 14.64 14.46
N GLU A 58 3.44 15.95 14.45
CA GLU A 58 2.12 16.58 14.44
C GLU A 58 1.91 17.37 13.13
N PRO A 59 1.17 16.85 12.15
CA PRO A 59 0.83 17.59 10.95
C PRO A 59 -0.26 18.64 11.23
N SER A 60 -0.25 19.72 10.44
CA SER A 60 -1.33 20.71 10.46
C SER A 60 -2.52 20.18 9.68
N SER A 61 -3.69 20.03 10.31
CA SER A 61 -4.92 19.59 9.64
C SER A 61 -5.36 20.52 8.50
N GLN A 62 -5.16 21.85 8.66
CA GLN A 62 -5.42 22.83 7.60
C GLN A 62 -4.57 22.60 6.33
N VAL A 63 -3.40 21.97 6.45
CA VAL A 63 -2.50 21.68 5.32
C VAL A 63 -2.71 20.27 4.79
N THR A 64 -2.90 19.30 5.69
CA THR A 64 -3.12 17.89 5.34
C THR A 64 -4.47 17.68 4.66
N GLY A 65 -5.51 18.32 5.19
CA GLY A 65 -6.92 18.19 4.83
C GLY A 65 -7.76 18.12 6.10
N GLU A 66 -8.83 18.91 6.18
CA GLU A 66 -9.71 18.92 7.35
C GLU A 66 -10.57 17.65 7.45
N ASP A 67 -10.71 16.93 6.36
CA ASP A 67 -11.40 15.65 6.21
C ASP A 67 -10.51 14.43 6.50
N VAL A 68 -9.25 14.65 6.92
CA VAL A 68 -8.29 13.59 7.22
C VAL A 68 -8.19 13.39 8.73
N GLU A 69 -8.51 12.19 9.21
CA GLU A 69 -8.23 11.78 10.59
C GLU A 69 -6.70 11.62 10.76
N ILE A 70 -6.16 12.26 11.80
CA ILE A 70 -4.72 12.20 12.09
C ILE A 70 -4.51 11.39 13.36
N ARG A 71 -3.78 10.27 13.24
CA ARG A 71 -3.35 9.43 14.37
C ARG A 71 -1.84 9.58 14.56
N MET A 72 -1.44 10.13 15.70
CA MET A 72 -0.03 10.42 16.01
C MET A 72 0.60 9.32 16.85
N PHE A 73 1.83 8.97 16.51
CA PHE A 73 2.64 7.99 17.24
C PHE A 73 3.96 8.61 17.68
N ASN A 74 4.55 8.07 18.75
CA ASN A 74 5.80 8.60 19.28
C ASN A 74 7.02 7.91 18.68
N THR A 75 6.89 6.64 18.33
CA THR A 75 7.98 5.81 17.81
C THR A 75 7.57 5.15 16.50
N GLU A 76 8.55 4.67 15.73
CA GLU A 76 8.30 3.99 14.47
C GLU A 76 7.64 2.61 14.69
N ASP A 77 8.03 1.90 15.74
CA ASP A 77 7.41 0.64 16.13
C ASP A 77 5.94 0.82 16.48
N ASP A 78 5.58 1.84 17.27
CA ASP A 78 4.18 2.19 17.54
C ASP A 78 3.41 2.51 16.25
N LEU A 79 4.04 3.22 15.29
CA LEU A 79 3.43 3.55 14.01
C LEU A 79 3.15 2.30 13.17
N VAL A 80 4.13 1.39 13.10
CA VAL A 80 4.02 0.13 12.33
C VAL A 80 2.95 -0.79 12.94
N VAL A 81 2.92 -0.92 14.27
CA VAL A 81 1.87 -1.67 14.97
C VAL A 81 0.52 -0.98 14.80
N GLY A 82 0.48 0.35 14.92
CA GLY A 82 -0.73 1.16 14.70
C GLY A 82 -1.34 1.00 13.30
N PHE A 83 -0.53 0.70 12.29
CA PHE A 83 -1.04 0.34 10.96
C PHE A 83 -1.78 -1.02 10.98
N THR A 84 -1.24 -2.00 11.69
CA THR A 84 -1.92 -3.29 11.88
C THR A 84 -3.22 -3.12 12.67
N ASP A 85 -3.19 -2.34 13.76
CA ASP A 85 -4.38 -2.06 14.56
C ASP A 85 -5.46 -1.37 13.72
N TYR A 86 -5.08 -0.42 12.86
CA TYR A 86 -6.00 0.22 11.92
C TYR A 86 -6.64 -0.79 10.96
N ILE A 87 -5.86 -1.71 10.40
CA ILE A 87 -6.36 -2.78 9.54
C ILE A 87 -7.32 -3.70 10.29
N GLN A 88 -7.03 -4.03 11.54
CA GLN A 88 -7.90 -4.87 12.38
C GLN A 88 -9.20 -4.14 12.77
N GLU A 89 -9.13 -2.83 13.04
CA GLU A 89 -10.27 -1.98 13.38
C GLU A 89 -11.22 -1.81 12.19
N THR A 90 -10.69 -1.45 11.02
CA THR A 90 -11.49 -1.17 9.81
C THR A 90 -11.86 -2.42 9.02
N ASN A 91 -11.13 -3.48 9.23
CA ASN A 91 -11.38 -4.82 8.70
C ASN A 91 -11.64 -4.89 7.18
N PRO A 92 -10.75 -4.34 6.32
CA PRO A 92 -10.93 -4.33 4.87
C PRO A 92 -10.83 -5.74 4.28
N ASN A 93 -11.58 -6.00 3.21
CA ASN A 93 -11.46 -7.26 2.46
C ASN A 93 -10.24 -7.26 1.53
N ILE A 94 -9.91 -6.09 0.97
CA ILE A 94 -8.83 -5.90 0.02
C ILE A 94 -7.93 -4.78 0.53
N ILE A 95 -6.62 -5.01 0.46
CA ILE A 95 -5.59 -4.00 0.69
C ILE A 95 -4.90 -3.77 -0.65
N VAL A 96 -4.95 -2.54 -1.14
CA VAL A 96 -4.41 -2.17 -2.46
C VAL A 96 -3.34 -1.11 -2.35
N GLY A 97 -2.38 -1.14 -3.26
CA GLY A 97 -1.40 -0.08 -3.40
C GLY A 97 -0.75 -0.11 -4.78
N TYR A 98 0.26 0.72 -4.97
CA TYR A 98 1.00 0.82 -6.22
C TYR A 98 2.47 0.50 -5.99
N ASN A 99 2.95 -0.62 -6.51
CA ASN A 99 4.28 -1.19 -6.27
C ASN A 99 4.51 -1.65 -4.82
N ILE A 100 3.46 -2.00 -4.12
CA ILE A 100 3.55 -2.39 -2.70
C ILE A 100 4.34 -3.68 -2.48
N PHE A 101 4.36 -4.61 -3.43
CA PHE A 101 5.19 -5.82 -3.35
C PHE A 101 6.66 -5.54 -3.68
N GLY A 102 6.94 -4.44 -4.39
CA GLY A 102 8.30 -4.03 -4.73
C GLY A 102 8.95 -3.12 -3.70
N PHE A 103 8.16 -2.46 -2.86
CA PHE A 103 8.70 -1.50 -1.89
C PHE A 103 8.00 -1.53 -0.53
N ASP A 104 6.72 -1.16 -0.44
CA ASP A 104 6.07 -0.85 0.83
C ASP A 104 6.02 -2.05 1.79
N ILE A 105 5.53 -3.19 1.32
CA ILE A 105 5.41 -4.40 2.15
C ILE A 105 6.78 -4.95 2.55
N PRO A 106 7.76 -5.14 1.65
CA PRO A 106 9.11 -5.54 2.04
C PRO A 106 9.77 -4.56 3.02
N TYR A 107 9.55 -3.25 2.84
CA TYR A 107 10.08 -2.24 3.75
C TYR A 107 9.46 -2.35 5.14
N LEU A 108 8.13 -2.46 5.25
CA LEU A 108 7.42 -2.70 6.51
C LEU A 108 7.91 -3.97 7.22
N ILE A 109 8.02 -5.09 6.49
CA ILE A 109 8.52 -6.37 7.02
C ILE A 109 9.92 -6.22 7.58
N ALA A 110 10.82 -5.61 6.82
CA ALA A 110 12.20 -5.41 7.24
C ALA A 110 12.30 -4.51 8.47
N ARG A 111 11.55 -3.39 8.50
CA ARG A 111 11.53 -2.49 9.68
C ARG A 111 10.90 -3.14 10.90
N ALA A 112 9.79 -3.85 10.74
CA ALA A 112 9.14 -4.58 11.83
C ALA A 112 10.03 -5.69 12.41
N THR A 113 10.84 -6.35 11.56
CA THR A 113 11.80 -7.38 11.99
C THR A 113 12.99 -6.75 12.71
N ALA A 114 13.59 -5.73 12.11
CA ALA A 114 14.68 -4.96 12.70
C ALA A 114 14.76 -3.58 12.00
N PRO A 115 14.82 -2.47 12.70
CA PRO A 115 15.14 -2.32 14.13
C PRO A 115 13.94 -2.25 15.08
N CYS A 116 12.69 -2.22 14.62
CA CYS A 116 11.53 -2.02 15.49
C CYS A 116 11.25 -3.24 16.40
N MET A 117 11.64 -4.44 15.96
CA MET A 117 11.45 -5.70 16.70
C MET A 117 9.96 -5.97 17.08
N CYS A 118 9.03 -5.49 16.26
CA CYS A 118 7.59 -5.60 16.47
C CYS A 118 6.90 -6.53 15.43
N PHE A 119 7.69 -7.39 14.77
CA PHE A 119 7.19 -8.24 13.67
C PHE A 119 6.00 -9.10 14.08
N ARG A 120 5.99 -9.62 15.30
CA ARG A 120 4.91 -10.46 15.80
C ARG A 120 3.58 -9.70 15.84
N GLU A 121 3.60 -8.48 16.35
CA GLU A 121 2.42 -7.61 16.43
C GLU A 121 2.02 -7.13 15.03
N PHE A 122 2.98 -6.68 14.24
CA PHE A 122 2.78 -6.23 12.87
C PHE A 122 2.18 -7.32 11.96
N SER A 123 2.63 -8.58 12.09
CA SER A 123 2.19 -9.67 11.22
C SER A 123 0.73 -10.10 11.41
N LYS A 124 0.03 -9.59 12.42
CA LYS A 124 -1.38 -9.89 12.68
C LYS A 124 -2.33 -9.16 11.70
N LEU A 125 -2.05 -9.25 10.41
CA LEU A 125 -2.79 -8.57 9.35
C LEU A 125 -4.02 -9.35 8.86
N GLY A 126 -4.20 -10.59 9.28
CA GLY A 126 -5.26 -11.49 8.82
C GLY A 126 -6.66 -11.08 9.29
N PHE A 127 -7.68 -11.73 8.73
CA PHE A 127 -9.07 -11.56 9.15
C PHE A 127 -9.33 -12.18 10.54
N LEU A 128 -8.58 -13.23 10.87
CA LEU A 128 -8.59 -13.84 12.17
C LEU A 128 -7.71 -13.03 13.12
N LYS A 129 -8.33 -12.49 14.17
CA LYS A 129 -7.61 -11.74 15.20
C LYS A 129 -6.55 -12.62 15.86
N ASP A 130 -5.44 -12.02 16.24
CA ASP A 130 -4.32 -12.65 16.93
C ASP A 130 -3.58 -13.77 16.15
N THR A 131 -3.89 -13.94 14.86
CA THR A 131 -3.20 -14.89 13.99
C THR A 131 -2.10 -14.17 13.21
N GLU A 132 -0.86 -14.66 13.35
CA GLU A 132 0.28 -14.13 12.61
C GLU A 132 0.21 -14.57 11.13
N ALA A 133 0.40 -13.62 10.23
CA ALA A 133 0.49 -13.90 8.80
C ALA A 133 1.84 -14.55 8.47
N ASN A 134 1.82 -15.51 7.54
CA ASN A 134 3.03 -16.18 7.11
C ASN A 134 3.79 -15.34 6.07
N LEU A 135 5.08 -15.11 6.33
CA LEU A 135 5.97 -14.50 5.34
C LEU A 135 6.17 -15.47 4.17
N LYS A 136 5.86 -15.02 2.97
CA LYS A 136 6.03 -15.79 1.75
C LYS A 136 6.83 -15.02 0.72
N THR A 137 7.71 -15.72 0.01
CA THR A 137 8.42 -15.21 -1.16
C THR A 137 7.98 -16.00 -2.38
N ILE A 138 7.45 -15.32 -3.37
CA ILE A 138 7.09 -15.91 -4.66
C ILE A 138 8.14 -15.49 -5.69
N LYS A 139 8.79 -16.46 -6.31
CA LYS A 139 9.75 -16.22 -7.40
C LYS A 139 9.28 -16.99 -8.63
N TRP A 140 9.06 -16.28 -9.72
CA TRP A 140 8.78 -16.88 -11.01
C TRP A 140 9.36 -16.05 -12.15
N SER A 141 9.50 -16.66 -13.29
CA SER A 141 10.07 -16.03 -14.48
C SER A 141 9.32 -16.48 -15.73
N SER A 142 9.06 -15.54 -16.62
CA SER A 142 8.52 -15.84 -17.95
C SER A 142 9.18 -14.96 -19.01
N SER A 143 9.10 -15.39 -20.27
CA SER A 143 9.61 -14.59 -21.40
C SER A 143 8.88 -13.24 -21.54
N ALA A 144 7.60 -13.18 -21.16
CA ALA A 144 6.78 -11.98 -21.28
C ALA A 144 6.99 -10.98 -20.13
N TYR A 145 7.26 -11.47 -18.91
CA TYR A 145 7.29 -10.64 -17.70
C TYR A 145 8.67 -10.55 -17.03
N GLY A 146 9.67 -11.29 -17.55
CA GLY A 146 10.99 -11.39 -16.91
C GLY A 146 10.94 -12.10 -15.57
N LYS A 147 11.95 -11.87 -14.74
CA LYS A 147 11.99 -12.36 -13.36
C LYS A 147 11.09 -11.51 -12.48
N GLN A 148 10.24 -12.15 -11.71
CA GLN A 148 9.37 -11.54 -10.71
C GLN A 148 9.69 -12.16 -9.35
N GLU A 149 9.86 -11.31 -8.35
CA GLU A 149 10.07 -11.72 -6.96
C GLU A 149 9.19 -10.82 -6.09
N PHE A 150 8.31 -11.45 -5.30
CA PHE A 150 7.40 -10.76 -4.39
C PHE A 150 7.61 -11.32 -2.99
N GLU A 151 7.85 -10.44 -2.04
CA GLU A 151 7.84 -10.75 -0.64
C GLU A 151 6.59 -10.12 -0.02
N PHE A 152 5.78 -10.95 0.66
CA PHE A 152 4.53 -10.49 1.24
C PHE A 152 4.13 -11.35 2.43
N LEU A 153 3.19 -10.81 3.22
CA LEU A 153 2.55 -11.53 4.30
C LEU A 153 1.24 -12.15 3.80
N ASP A 154 1.15 -13.48 3.85
CA ASP A 154 -0.07 -14.20 3.56
C ASP A 154 -1.02 -14.08 4.75
N ALA A 155 -1.81 -13.02 4.71
CA ALA A 155 -2.77 -12.66 5.74
C ALA A 155 -4.11 -13.33 5.42
N GLU A 156 -4.45 -14.35 6.14
CA GLU A 156 -5.65 -15.17 5.90
C GLU A 156 -6.93 -14.31 5.87
N GLY A 157 -7.73 -14.51 4.81
CA GLY A 157 -9.01 -13.83 4.60
C GLY A 157 -8.89 -12.41 4.01
N ARG A 158 -7.69 -11.87 3.77
CA ARG A 158 -7.48 -10.59 3.09
C ARG A 158 -6.76 -10.77 1.78
N LEU A 159 -7.13 -9.95 0.80
CA LEU A 159 -6.48 -9.94 -0.51
C LEU A 159 -5.58 -8.71 -0.62
N PHE A 160 -4.28 -8.90 -0.83
CA PHE A 160 -3.37 -7.83 -1.19
C PHE A 160 -3.32 -7.71 -2.72
N VAL A 161 -3.48 -6.51 -3.24
CA VAL A 161 -3.48 -6.21 -4.68
C VAL A 161 -2.46 -5.12 -4.98
N ASP A 162 -1.49 -5.41 -5.82
CA ASP A 162 -0.57 -4.41 -6.36
C ASP A 162 -1.02 -4.03 -7.78
N LEU A 163 -1.31 -2.75 -8.00
CA LEU A 163 -1.78 -2.28 -9.30
C LEU A 163 -0.68 -2.24 -10.35
N LEU A 164 0.59 -2.06 -9.96
CA LEU A 164 1.68 -1.95 -10.94
C LEU A 164 1.86 -3.19 -11.82
N PRO A 165 1.92 -4.42 -11.29
CA PRO A 165 1.97 -5.63 -12.11
C PRO A 165 0.74 -5.80 -13.02
N LEU A 166 -0.44 -5.43 -12.53
CA LEU A 166 -1.67 -5.52 -13.30
C LEU A 166 -1.66 -4.56 -14.49
N VAL A 167 -1.28 -3.30 -14.26
CA VAL A 167 -1.17 -2.31 -15.33
C VAL A 167 -0.11 -2.70 -16.36
N LYS A 168 1.06 -3.18 -15.92
CA LYS A 168 2.13 -3.67 -16.82
C LYS A 168 1.69 -4.86 -17.68
N ARG A 169 0.83 -5.72 -17.12
CA ARG A 169 0.30 -6.87 -17.85
C ARG A 169 -0.69 -6.47 -18.94
N ASP A 170 -1.59 -5.55 -18.61
CA ASP A 170 -2.77 -5.28 -19.42
C ASP A 170 -2.58 -4.08 -20.37
N TYR A 171 -1.60 -3.21 -20.10
CA TYR A 171 -1.37 -1.98 -20.86
C TYR A 171 0.11 -1.81 -21.22
N LYS A 172 0.38 -1.42 -22.45
CA LYS A 172 1.73 -1.09 -22.91
C LYS A 172 1.91 0.44 -22.87
N MET A 173 2.80 0.91 -22.00
CA MET A 173 3.08 2.34 -21.80
C MET A 173 4.59 2.60 -21.76
N ASP A 174 4.99 3.84 -22.03
CA ASP A 174 6.40 4.23 -22.00
C ASP A 174 6.97 4.26 -20.58
N THR A 175 6.15 4.66 -19.61
CA THR A 175 6.52 4.69 -18.19
C THR A 175 5.36 4.20 -17.32
N TYR A 176 5.69 3.56 -16.20
CA TYR A 176 4.74 2.99 -15.25
C TYR A 176 4.82 3.66 -13.88
N THR A 177 5.16 4.95 -13.83
CA THR A 177 5.08 5.72 -12.57
C THR A 177 3.62 5.97 -12.21
N LEU A 178 3.29 6.06 -10.91
CA LEU A 178 1.94 6.37 -10.46
C LEU A 178 1.41 7.65 -11.12
N LYS A 179 2.26 8.68 -11.27
CA LYS A 179 1.93 9.92 -11.96
C LYS A 179 1.51 9.70 -13.42
N ALA A 180 2.28 8.91 -14.18
CA ALA A 180 1.97 8.67 -15.60
C ALA A 180 0.65 7.90 -15.75
N ILE A 181 0.46 6.88 -14.92
CA ILE A 181 -0.74 6.04 -14.93
C ILE A 181 -1.98 6.83 -14.49
N SER A 182 -1.89 7.62 -13.42
CA SER A 182 -3.02 8.44 -12.96
C SER A 182 -3.41 9.50 -14.00
N THR A 183 -2.42 10.17 -14.60
CA THR A 183 -2.69 11.14 -15.67
C THR A 183 -3.39 10.49 -16.86
N TYR A 184 -2.97 9.29 -17.26
CA TYR A 184 -3.54 8.61 -18.42
C TYR A 184 -4.98 8.12 -18.18
N PHE A 185 -5.24 7.47 -17.04
CA PHE A 185 -6.53 6.79 -16.80
C PHE A 185 -7.58 7.69 -16.14
N ILE A 186 -7.18 8.59 -15.25
CA ILE A 186 -8.12 9.42 -14.47
C ILE A 186 -7.94 10.92 -14.68
N GLY A 187 -6.91 11.35 -15.45
CA GLY A 187 -6.66 12.77 -15.73
C GLY A 187 -6.11 13.55 -14.53
N GLU A 188 -5.72 12.88 -13.45
CA GLU A 188 -5.20 13.52 -12.25
C GLU A 188 -3.68 13.46 -12.22
N THR A 189 -3.09 14.56 -11.77
CA THR A 189 -1.63 14.67 -11.60
C THR A 189 -1.29 14.68 -10.13
N LYS A 190 -0.22 13.98 -9.79
CA LYS A 190 0.39 13.97 -8.46
C LYS A 190 1.02 15.34 -8.17
N ASP A 191 0.88 15.84 -6.94
CA ASP A 191 1.60 17.03 -6.48
C ASP A 191 3.12 16.81 -6.64
N PRO A 192 3.87 17.81 -7.12
CA PRO A 192 5.30 17.66 -7.39
C PRO A 192 6.15 17.77 -6.12
N LEU A 193 6.05 16.82 -5.20
CA LEU A 193 6.93 16.73 -4.05
C LEU A 193 8.07 15.75 -4.36
N SER A 194 9.32 16.26 -4.35
CA SER A 194 10.48 15.41 -4.58
C SER A 194 10.90 14.68 -3.30
N ALA A 195 11.59 13.53 -3.44
CA ALA A 195 12.14 12.79 -2.30
C ALA A 195 12.98 13.68 -1.37
N LYS A 196 13.84 14.54 -1.94
CA LYS A 196 14.62 15.53 -1.16
C LYS A 196 13.71 16.55 -0.42
N GLY A 197 12.56 16.88 -0.99
CA GLY A 197 11.55 17.72 -0.35
C GLY A 197 10.91 17.02 0.84
N ILE A 198 10.56 15.74 0.71
CA ILE A 198 10.03 14.89 1.78
C ILE A 198 11.02 14.82 2.94
N PHE A 199 12.31 14.53 2.66
CA PHE A 199 13.34 14.44 3.69
C PHE A 199 13.53 15.75 4.44
N LYS A 200 13.55 16.90 3.73
CA LYS A 200 13.59 18.23 4.38
C LYS A 200 12.38 18.51 5.26
N CYS A 201 11.20 18.08 4.82
CA CYS A 201 9.99 18.23 5.63
C CYS A 201 10.06 17.37 6.89
N TYR A 202 10.57 16.16 6.82
CA TYR A 202 10.81 15.30 8.00
C TYR A 202 11.79 15.96 8.98
N ASP A 203 12.96 16.43 8.49
CA ASP A 203 13.96 17.09 9.33
C ASP A 203 13.42 18.31 10.08
N VAL A 204 12.51 19.05 9.46
CA VAL A 204 11.85 20.20 10.09
C VAL A 204 10.70 19.76 10.98
N GLY A 205 9.93 18.77 10.51
CA GLY A 205 8.67 18.32 11.10
C GLY A 205 8.83 17.56 12.41
N THR A 206 9.95 16.88 12.59
CA THR A 206 10.25 16.11 13.81
C THR A 206 10.90 16.93 14.92
N LYS A 207 11.28 18.19 14.64
CA LYS A 207 11.91 19.08 15.64
C LYS A 207 10.88 19.57 16.66
N ARG A 208 11.06 19.16 17.90
CA ARG A 208 10.28 19.64 19.05
C ARG A 208 10.90 20.92 19.62
N LYS A 209 10.05 21.79 20.17
CA LYS A 209 10.46 22.92 20.99
C LYS A 209 10.98 22.44 22.36
N LYS A 210 11.54 23.38 23.16
CA LYS A 210 12.01 23.06 24.51
C LYS A 210 10.92 22.54 25.46
N ASP A 211 9.66 22.91 25.20
CA ASP A 211 8.48 22.45 25.93
C ASP A 211 7.91 21.12 25.44
N GLY A 212 8.59 20.46 24.50
CA GLY A 212 8.16 19.18 23.91
C GLY A 212 7.10 19.31 22.81
N THR A 213 6.56 20.49 22.56
CA THR A 213 5.53 20.72 21.52
C THR A 213 6.14 20.93 20.12
N PHE A 214 5.32 20.78 19.09
CA PHE A 214 5.73 21.10 17.72
C PHE A 214 5.39 22.54 17.33
N GLY A 215 6.34 23.22 16.71
CA GLY A 215 6.14 24.57 16.23
C GLY A 215 5.30 24.61 14.93
N LYS A 216 4.71 25.79 14.61
CA LYS A 216 3.92 25.98 13.39
C LYS A 216 4.65 25.53 12.11
N LYS A 217 5.97 25.77 11.99
CA LYS A 217 6.78 25.34 10.85
C LYS A 217 6.88 23.79 10.77
N ALA A 218 7.05 23.12 11.92
CA ALA A 218 7.10 21.67 11.97
C ALA A 218 5.76 21.05 11.56
N LYS A 219 4.66 21.53 12.15
CA LYS A 219 3.30 21.09 11.80
C LYS A 219 2.98 21.29 10.32
N LYS A 220 3.37 22.46 9.76
CA LYS A 220 3.19 22.72 8.32
C LYS A 220 4.00 21.76 7.44
N ALA A 221 5.27 21.50 7.80
CA ALA A 221 6.13 20.59 7.05
C ALA A 221 5.57 19.17 7.02
N MET A 222 5.15 18.63 8.18
CA MET A 222 4.51 17.30 8.27
C MET A 222 3.18 17.27 7.52
N GLY A 223 2.40 18.36 7.56
CA GLY A 223 1.14 18.46 6.82
C GLY A 223 1.31 18.44 5.30
N ILE A 224 2.38 19.04 4.76
CA ILE A 224 2.68 19.01 3.32
C ILE A 224 2.93 17.56 2.87
N VAL A 225 3.74 16.80 3.62
CA VAL A 225 3.98 15.39 3.29
C VAL A 225 2.72 14.56 3.49
N GLY A 226 1.98 14.80 4.59
CA GLY A 226 0.74 14.08 4.85
C GLY A 226 -0.30 14.28 3.75
N LYS A 227 -0.46 15.50 3.24
CA LYS A 227 -1.34 15.77 2.10
C LYS A 227 -0.91 14.98 0.87
N TYR A 228 0.39 14.96 0.58
CA TYR A 228 0.96 14.22 -0.54
C TYR A 228 0.71 12.71 -0.40
N CYS A 229 1.02 12.12 0.74
CA CYS A 229 0.82 10.70 1.04
C CYS A 229 -0.67 10.29 0.91
N VAL A 230 -1.59 11.08 1.48
CA VAL A 230 -3.04 10.87 1.36
C VAL A 230 -3.49 10.93 -0.10
N GLN A 231 -3.01 11.91 -0.86
CA GLN A 231 -3.37 12.06 -2.29
C GLN A 231 -2.92 10.84 -3.10
N ASP A 232 -1.74 10.31 -2.85
CA ASP A 232 -1.25 9.12 -3.54
C ASP A 232 -2.15 7.91 -3.30
N SER A 233 -2.56 7.66 -2.06
CA SER A 233 -3.49 6.57 -1.74
C SER A 233 -4.90 6.79 -2.30
N VAL A 234 -5.40 8.04 -2.35
CA VAL A 234 -6.68 8.36 -3.01
C VAL A 234 -6.60 8.05 -4.51
N ILE A 235 -5.52 8.45 -5.17
CA ILE A 235 -5.28 8.15 -6.59
C ILE A 235 -5.26 6.65 -6.85
N VAL A 236 -4.61 5.86 -5.99
CA VAL A 236 -4.55 4.40 -6.11
C VAL A 236 -5.95 3.78 -6.01
N LEU A 237 -6.78 4.24 -5.06
CA LEU A 237 -8.15 3.73 -4.92
C LEU A 237 -9.02 4.10 -6.14
N LYS A 238 -8.89 5.33 -6.66
CA LYS A 238 -9.54 5.74 -7.90
C LYS A 238 -9.10 4.91 -9.11
N LEU A 239 -7.80 4.59 -9.21
CA LEU A 239 -7.28 3.71 -10.25
C LEU A 239 -7.84 2.30 -10.14
N PHE A 240 -7.91 1.74 -8.93
CA PHE A 240 -8.51 0.43 -8.67
C PHE A 240 -9.96 0.36 -9.20
N GLU A 241 -10.75 1.41 -8.96
CA GLU A 241 -12.12 1.54 -9.45
C GLU A 241 -12.17 1.76 -10.96
N LYS A 242 -11.38 2.70 -11.48
CA LYS A 242 -11.38 3.05 -12.92
C LYS A 242 -10.98 1.87 -13.81
N LEU A 243 -10.02 1.08 -13.37
CA LEU A 243 -9.55 -0.13 -14.06
C LEU A 243 -10.50 -1.32 -13.84
N GLN A 244 -11.56 -1.16 -13.05
CA GLN A 244 -12.48 -2.23 -12.67
C GLN A 244 -11.76 -3.48 -12.15
N THR A 245 -10.69 -3.28 -11.40
CA THR A 245 -9.74 -4.31 -10.99
C THR A 245 -10.42 -5.47 -10.28
N TRP A 246 -11.34 -5.18 -9.35
CA TRP A 246 -12.06 -6.24 -8.63
C TRP A 246 -12.91 -7.12 -9.53
N ILE A 247 -13.67 -6.49 -10.44
CA ILE A 247 -14.54 -7.22 -11.38
C ILE A 247 -13.68 -8.07 -12.31
N GLY A 248 -12.62 -7.48 -12.88
CA GLY A 248 -11.70 -8.20 -13.77
C GLY A 248 -11.05 -9.40 -13.10
N LEU A 249 -10.55 -9.24 -11.86
CA LEU A 249 -9.93 -10.32 -11.10
C LEU A 249 -10.93 -11.42 -10.75
N THR A 250 -12.13 -11.07 -10.28
CA THR A 250 -13.14 -12.08 -9.91
C THR A 250 -13.66 -12.86 -11.10
N GLU A 251 -13.95 -12.20 -12.22
CA GLU A 251 -14.42 -12.89 -13.43
C GLU A 251 -13.33 -13.78 -14.05
N MET A 252 -12.08 -13.30 -14.08
CA MET A 252 -10.97 -14.12 -14.55
C MET A 252 -10.73 -15.33 -13.64
N ALA A 253 -10.81 -15.16 -12.32
CA ALA A 253 -10.66 -16.27 -11.36
C ALA A 253 -11.74 -17.34 -11.56
N LYS A 254 -12.99 -16.93 -11.82
CA LYS A 254 -14.09 -17.85 -12.14
C LYS A 254 -13.85 -18.64 -13.43
N VAL A 255 -13.42 -17.95 -14.48
CA VAL A 255 -13.14 -18.60 -15.78
C VAL A 255 -11.98 -19.58 -15.64
N CYS A 256 -10.89 -19.15 -15.02
CA CYS A 256 -9.68 -19.97 -14.88
C CYS A 256 -9.76 -21.01 -13.76
N ASN A 257 -10.72 -20.93 -12.84
CA ASN A 257 -10.85 -21.78 -11.65
C ASN A 257 -9.59 -21.77 -10.76
N VAL A 258 -9.04 -20.59 -10.53
CA VAL A 258 -7.87 -20.37 -9.67
C VAL A 258 -8.21 -19.31 -8.62
N PRO A 259 -7.53 -19.33 -7.46
CA PRO A 259 -7.62 -18.24 -6.50
C PRO A 259 -7.23 -16.89 -7.13
N ILE A 260 -7.89 -15.81 -6.71
CA ILE A 260 -7.63 -14.45 -7.26
C ILE A 260 -6.15 -14.09 -7.16
N PHE A 261 -5.52 -14.37 -6.03
CA PHE A 261 -4.11 -14.07 -5.80
C PHE A 261 -3.18 -14.72 -6.85
N THR A 262 -3.51 -15.92 -7.30
CA THR A 262 -2.76 -16.66 -8.34
C THR A 262 -2.72 -15.91 -9.68
N LEU A 263 -3.74 -15.07 -9.97
CA LEU A 263 -3.85 -14.39 -11.26
C LEU A 263 -2.70 -13.42 -11.56
N TYR A 264 -2.09 -12.84 -10.53
CA TYR A 264 -1.01 -11.85 -10.67
C TYR A 264 0.30 -12.24 -10.00
N THR A 265 0.30 -13.34 -9.25
CA THR A 265 1.52 -13.87 -8.62
C THR A 265 2.12 -15.06 -9.33
N GLN A 266 1.43 -15.63 -10.33
CA GLN A 266 1.91 -16.78 -11.09
C GLN A 266 1.73 -16.58 -12.61
N GLY A 267 2.50 -17.33 -13.39
CA GLY A 267 2.44 -17.26 -14.85
C GLY A 267 1.13 -17.81 -15.45
N GLN A 268 0.95 -17.64 -16.76
CA GLN A 268 -0.30 -18.01 -17.45
C GLN A 268 -0.55 -19.53 -17.44
N GLN A 269 0.50 -20.34 -17.32
CA GLN A 269 0.38 -21.80 -17.37
C GLN A 269 -0.57 -22.37 -16.31
N ILE A 270 -0.56 -21.84 -15.09
CA ILE A 270 -1.44 -22.33 -14.02
C ILE A 270 -2.92 -22.18 -14.39
N LYS A 271 -3.27 -21.10 -15.11
CA LYS A 271 -4.63 -20.83 -15.57
C LYS A 271 -5.08 -21.86 -16.61
N VAL A 272 -4.18 -22.21 -17.53
CA VAL A 272 -4.45 -23.24 -18.56
C VAL A 272 -4.57 -24.61 -17.90
N PHE A 273 -3.63 -24.99 -17.05
CA PHE A 273 -3.68 -26.28 -16.34
C PHE A 273 -4.96 -26.43 -15.53
N SER A 274 -5.37 -25.41 -14.78
CA SER A 274 -6.59 -25.49 -13.99
C SER A 274 -7.83 -25.70 -14.84
N GLN A 275 -7.91 -25.05 -16.01
CA GLN A 275 -9.02 -25.27 -16.95
C GLN A 275 -9.02 -26.67 -17.55
N VAL A 276 -7.83 -27.19 -17.93
CA VAL A 276 -7.68 -28.57 -18.42
C VAL A 276 -8.09 -29.58 -17.34
N TYR A 277 -7.59 -29.45 -16.12
CA TYR A 277 -8.00 -30.32 -15.01
C TYR A 277 -9.49 -30.30 -14.78
N LYS A 278 -10.10 -29.11 -14.75
CA LYS A 278 -11.55 -29.01 -14.60
C LYS A 278 -12.28 -29.75 -15.72
N ARG A 279 -11.84 -29.60 -16.95
CA ARG A 279 -12.45 -30.28 -18.10
C ARG A 279 -12.33 -31.80 -17.97
N CYS A 280 -11.15 -32.31 -17.65
CA CYS A 280 -10.93 -33.74 -17.41
C CYS A 280 -11.82 -34.32 -16.30
N MET A 281 -12.10 -33.55 -15.26
CA MET A 281 -12.99 -33.99 -14.18
C MET A 281 -14.47 -34.11 -14.61
N TYR A 282 -14.88 -33.38 -15.66
CA TYR A 282 -16.27 -33.46 -16.17
C TYR A 282 -16.43 -34.48 -17.28
N ASP A 283 -15.39 -34.73 -18.09
CA ASP A 283 -15.48 -35.60 -19.25
C ASP A 283 -15.08 -37.07 -18.92
N GLY A 284 -14.65 -37.35 -17.71
CA GLY A 284 -14.40 -38.67 -17.27
C GLY A 284 -13.41 -39.30 -16.75
#